data_7fd54b3e46f4a1f511eaf8f79027387a
#
_entry.id   7fd54b3e46f4a1f511eaf8f79027387a
#
_cell.length_a   1.000
_cell.length_b   1.000
_cell.length_c   1.000
_cell.angle_alpha   90.00
_cell.angle_beta   90.00
_cell.angle_gamma   90.00
#
_symmetry.space_group_name_H-M   'P 1'
#
loop_
_entity.id
_entity.type
_entity.pdbx_description
1 polymer ?
#
loop_
_entity_poly.entity_id
_entity_poly.type
_entity_poly.pdbx_seq_one_letter_code
_entity_poly.pdbx_strand_id
1 'polypeptide(L)'
;MTDRDQTYDKVVQLIAPFNKKGVALTEATTFAGDLEWDSLVVMDFVANVEDEFDILITMNMQAEIETIGQLVDAIETLRADA
;
A
#
# COMPACT_ATOMS: atom_id res chain seq x y z
N MET A 1 7.54 -19.18 1.51
CA MET A 1 7.02 -17.81 1.38
C MET A 1 8.15 -16.82 1.50
N THR A 2 8.15 -15.80 0.67
CA THR A 2 9.15 -14.74 0.72
C THR A 2 8.67 -13.62 1.65
N ASP A 3 9.59 -12.77 2.07
CA ASP A 3 9.22 -11.59 2.86
C ASP A 3 8.25 -10.71 2.08
N ARG A 4 8.39 -10.66 0.76
CA ARG A 4 7.51 -9.88 -0.09
C ARG A 4 6.06 -10.39 -0.03
N ASP A 5 5.87 -11.71 0.01
CA ASP A 5 4.53 -12.29 0.13
C ASP A 5 3.88 -11.90 1.46
N GLN A 6 4.64 -11.89 2.53
CA GLN A 6 4.16 -11.48 3.85
C GLN A 6 3.78 -9.99 3.85
N THR A 7 4.61 -9.17 3.21
CA THR A 7 4.33 -7.74 3.08
C THR A 7 3.06 -7.51 2.27
N TYR A 8 2.90 -8.23 1.17
CA TYR A 8 1.69 -8.16 0.35
C TYR A 8 0.44 -8.51 1.17
N ASP A 9 0.50 -9.61 1.90
CA ASP A 9 -0.64 -10.05 2.73
C ASP A 9 -1.01 -8.99 3.76
N LYS A 10 -0.01 -8.37 4.38
CA LYS A 10 -0.26 -7.31 5.37
C LYS A 10 -0.87 -6.08 4.71
N VAL A 11 -0.39 -5.70 3.54
CA VAL A 11 -0.94 -4.57 2.80
C VAL A 11 -2.41 -4.83 2.47
N VAL A 12 -2.74 -6.03 2.01
CA VAL A 12 -4.13 -6.39 1.72
C VAL A 12 -5.00 -6.25 2.97
N GLN A 13 -4.50 -6.68 4.12
CA GLN A 13 -5.23 -6.54 5.39
C GLN A 13 -5.47 -5.07 5.74
N LEU A 14 -4.47 -4.22 5.48
CA LEU A 14 -4.59 -2.79 5.75
C LEU A 14 -5.56 -2.11 4.80
N ILE A 15 -5.68 -2.61 3.57
CA ILE A 15 -6.59 -2.08 2.57
C ILE A 15 -8.05 -2.43 2.92
N ALA A 16 -8.28 -3.59 3.52
CA ALA A 16 -9.63 -4.12 3.73
C ALA A 16 -10.61 -3.12 4.35
N PRO A 17 -10.26 -2.37 5.42
CA PRO A 17 -11.20 -1.39 5.99
C PRO A 17 -11.59 -0.27 5.03
N PHE A 18 -10.76 0.00 4.02
CA PHE A 18 -11.00 1.06 3.05
C PHE A 18 -11.59 0.54 1.74
N ASN A 19 -11.68 -0.77 1.58
CA ASN A 19 -12.18 -1.38 0.35
C ASN A 19 -13.70 -1.57 0.43
N LYS A 20 -14.43 -0.47 0.38
CA LYS A 20 -15.88 -0.48 0.56
C LYS A 20 -16.62 -1.10 -0.62
N LYS A 21 -15.99 -1.13 -1.78
CA LYS A 21 -16.61 -1.69 -2.99
C LYS A 21 -16.40 -3.19 -3.12
N GLY A 22 -15.56 -3.78 -2.28
CA GLY A 22 -15.26 -5.20 -2.37
C GLY A 22 -14.48 -5.55 -3.63
N VAL A 23 -13.59 -4.66 -4.07
CA VAL A 23 -12.78 -4.89 -5.26
C VAL A 23 -11.83 -6.06 -5.02
N ALA A 24 -11.70 -6.93 -6.03
CA ALA A 24 -10.72 -8.02 -5.98
C ALA A 24 -9.31 -7.42 -6.05
N LEU A 25 -8.48 -7.76 -5.05
CA LEU A 25 -7.15 -7.15 -4.93
C LEU A 25 -6.09 -8.03 -5.59
N THR A 26 -5.28 -7.41 -6.43
CA THR A 26 -4.11 -8.03 -7.06
C THR A 26 -2.97 -7.03 -7.03
N GLU A 27 -1.77 -7.44 -7.43
CA GLU A 27 -0.65 -6.52 -7.50
C GLU A 27 -0.86 -5.41 -8.53
N ALA A 28 -1.69 -5.65 -9.53
CA ALA A 28 -2.01 -4.67 -10.56
C ALA A 28 -3.15 -3.72 -10.18
N THR A 29 -3.83 -3.98 -9.06
CA THR A 29 -4.93 -3.12 -8.60
C THR A 29 -4.42 -1.71 -8.31
N THR A 30 -5.09 -0.70 -8.89
CA THR A 30 -4.70 0.70 -8.66
C THR A 30 -5.54 1.32 -7.56
N PHE A 31 -4.93 2.23 -6.80
CA PHE A 31 -5.62 2.89 -5.69
C PHE A 31 -6.62 3.93 -6.20
N ALA A 32 -6.23 4.72 -7.17
CA ALA A 32 -7.10 5.77 -7.69
C ALA A 32 -8.15 5.22 -8.66
N GLY A 33 -7.74 4.31 -9.54
CA GLY A 33 -8.63 3.79 -10.58
C GLY A 33 -9.55 2.68 -10.08
N ASP A 34 -8.96 1.57 -9.63
CA ASP A 34 -9.74 0.39 -9.25
C ASP A 34 -10.45 0.56 -7.91
N LEU A 35 -9.75 1.08 -6.91
CA LEU A 35 -10.33 1.30 -5.58
C LEU A 35 -11.07 2.63 -5.48
N GLU A 36 -10.83 3.54 -6.41
CA GLU A 36 -11.46 4.86 -6.47
C GLU A 36 -11.27 5.65 -5.17
N TRP A 37 -10.08 5.56 -4.59
CA TRP A 37 -9.74 6.30 -3.39
C TRP A 37 -9.44 7.75 -3.72
N ASP A 38 -9.92 8.66 -2.87
CA ASP A 38 -9.53 10.08 -2.96
C ASP A 38 -8.28 10.33 -2.12
N SER A 39 -7.82 11.59 -2.13
CA SER A 39 -6.59 11.96 -1.43
C SER A 39 -6.65 11.70 0.07
N LEU A 40 -7.81 11.91 0.68
CA LEU A 40 -7.96 11.73 2.13
C LEU A 40 -7.82 10.26 2.51
N VAL A 41 -8.44 9.37 1.74
CA VAL A 41 -8.35 7.93 1.99
C VAL A 41 -6.91 7.47 1.80
N VAL A 42 -6.25 7.94 0.72
CA VAL A 42 -4.86 7.58 0.46
C VAL A 42 -3.97 8.02 1.63
N MET A 43 -4.15 9.23 2.13
CA MET A 43 -3.35 9.73 3.25
C MET A 43 -3.56 8.90 4.52
N ASP A 44 -4.81 8.55 4.82
CA ASP A 44 -5.11 7.72 5.99
C ASP A 44 -4.49 6.34 5.86
N PHE A 45 -4.60 5.76 4.66
CA PHE A 45 -4.03 4.44 4.40
C PHE A 45 -2.50 4.47 4.51
N VAL A 46 -1.86 5.47 3.92
CA VAL A 46 -0.39 5.60 3.97
C VAL A 46 0.07 5.74 5.42
N ALA A 47 -0.64 6.51 6.24
CA ALA A 47 -0.30 6.65 7.65
C ALA A 47 -0.35 5.30 8.37
N ASN A 48 -1.36 4.49 8.06
CA ASN A 48 -1.47 3.15 8.65
C ASN A 48 -0.32 2.24 8.21
N VAL A 49 0.10 2.34 6.95
CA VAL A 49 1.21 1.56 6.43
C VAL A 49 2.51 1.97 7.13
N GLU A 50 2.74 3.27 7.28
CA GLU A 50 3.93 3.76 7.97
C GLU A 50 4.00 3.25 9.41
N ASP A 51 2.86 3.25 10.10
CA ASP A 51 2.76 2.76 11.47
C ASP A 51 3.02 1.25 11.54
N GLU A 52 2.40 0.51 10.64
CA GLU A 52 2.46 -0.95 10.67
C GLU A 52 3.86 -1.48 10.40
N PHE A 53 4.57 -0.86 9.45
CA PHE A 53 5.89 -1.32 9.02
C PHE A 53 7.03 -0.50 9.63
N ASP A 54 6.71 0.54 10.40
CA ASP A 54 7.70 1.44 11.00
C ASP A 54 8.63 2.01 9.93
N ILE A 55 8.05 2.56 8.89
CA ILE A 55 8.76 3.17 7.76
C ILE A 55 8.20 4.56 7.49
N LEU A 56 8.92 5.33 6.68
CA LEU A 56 8.47 6.65 6.26
C LEU A 56 8.36 6.67 4.74
N ILE A 57 7.15 6.96 4.25
CA ILE A 57 6.89 7.08 2.81
C ILE A 57 6.84 8.56 2.47
N THR A 58 7.80 9.03 1.66
CA THR A 58 7.85 10.43 1.26
C THR A 58 6.75 10.73 0.25
N MET A 59 6.45 12.02 0.08
CA MET A 59 5.47 12.45 -0.92
C MET A 59 5.90 12.08 -2.34
N ASN A 60 7.19 12.14 -2.63
CA ASN A 60 7.71 11.74 -3.94
C ASN A 60 7.45 10.26 -4.19
N MET A 61 7.71 9.42 -3.20
CA MET A 61 7.45 7.99 -3.31
C MET A 61 5.96 7.73 -3.48
N GLN A 62 5.13 8.42 -2.70
CA GLN A 62 3.68 8.27 -2.77
C GLN A 62 3.16 8.63 -4.16
N ALA A 63 3.72 9.65 -4.80
CA ALA A 63 3.31 10.08 -6.13
C ALA A 63 3.63 9.01 -7.20
N GLU A 64 4.66 8.20 -6.97
CA GLU A 64 5.05 7.14 -7.90
C GLU A 64 4.31 5.83 -7.66
N ILE A 65 3.70 5.66 -6.49
CA ILE A 65 2.98 4.43 -6.13
C ILE A 65 1.55 4.52 -6.67
N GLU A 66 1.26 3.72 -7.67
CA GLU A 66 -0.08 3.68 -8.28
C GLU A 66 -0.79 2.36 -8.02
N THR A 67 -0.04 1.26 -7.86
CA THR A 67 -0.60 -0.08 -7.69
C THR A 67 -0.18 -0.67 -6.35
N ILE A 68 -0.91 -1.72 -5.95
CA ILE A 68 -0.58 -2.46 -4.72
C ILE A 68 0.84 -3.04 -4.83
N GLY A 69 1.20 -3.60 -5.99
CA GLY A 69 2.53 -4.17 -6.19
C GLY A 69 3.63 -3.14 -6.02
N GLN A 70 3.42 -1.93 -6.55
CA GLN A 70 4.39 -0.85 -6.40
C GLN A 70 4.55 -0.44 -4.94
N LEU A 71 3.45 -0.41 -4.18
CA LEU A 71 3.51 -0.12 -2.75
C LEU A 71 4.30 -1.20 -2.02
N VAL A 72 4.04 -2.47 -2.32
CA VAL A 72 4.77 -3.58 -1.69
C VAL A 72 6.26 -3.48 -1.96
N ASP A 73 6.63 -3.17 -3.20
CA ASP A 73 8.04 -2.99 -3.58
C ASP A 73 8.68 -1.83 -2.81
N ALA A 74 7.96 -0.73 -2.67
CA ALA A 74 8.45 0.43 -1.92
C ALA A 74 8.68 0.07 -0.44
N ILE A 75 7.73 -0.65 0.17
CA ILE A 75 7.86 -1.07 1.57
C ILE A 75 9.08 -1.96 1.74
N GLU A 76 9.28 -2.92 0.83
CA GLU A 76 10.43 -3.83 0.90
C GLU A 76 11.74 -3.06 0.79
N THR A 77 11.81 -2.08 -0.11
CA THR A 77 12.99 -1.24 -0.27
C THR A 77 13.30 -0.46 1.00
N LEU A 78 12.28 0.15 1.60
CA LEU A 78 12.45 0.94 2.82
C LEU A 78 12.85 0.08 4.02
N ARG A 79 12.30 -1.11 4.13
CA ARG A 79 12.65 -2.03 5.22
C ARG A 79 14.06 -2.57 5.05
N ALA A 80 14.51 -2.77 3.83
CA ALA A 80 15.86 -3.26 3.57
C ALA A 80 16.92 -2.22 3.95
N ASP A 81 16.56 -0.94 3.87
CA ASP A 81 17.47 0.17 4.20
C ASP A 81 17.50 0.49 5.69
N ALA A 82 16.59 -0.08 6.46
CA ALA A 82 16.45 0.21 7.89
C ALA A 82 17.53 -0.44 8.76
#